data_a8e6a4efa079bb7a0a91a871a98cfcc3
#
_entry.id   a8e6a4efa079bb7a0a91a871a98cfcc3
#
_cell.length_a   1.000
_cell.length_b   1.000
_cell.length_c   1.000
_cell.angle_alpha   90.00
_cell.angle_beta   90.00
_cell.angle_gamma   90.00
#
_symmetry.space_group_name_H-M   'P 1'
#
loop_
_entity.id
_entity.type
_entity.pdbx_description
1 polymer ?
#
loop_
_entity_poly.entity_id
_entity_poly.type
_entity_poly.pdbx_seq_one_letter_code
_entity_poly.pdbx_strand_id
1 'polypeptide(L)'
;LKIPTQVLAGQEAMCHVSSFDEVDTVMAAIVGAAGLLPTMAAVKAGKRILLANKEALVMSGQLFIDAVKAYGAELMPVDSEHNAIFQCFPESIQTNLGGCDLSEHGIQHILLTGSGGPFRYSDISTLPAVTPEQAIAHPNWSMGPKISVDSATMMNKGLEYIEAKWLFNTCREQLKVLIHPQSVIHSMVQYKDGSVLAQMGEPDMATPIALTLSYPERVSAGVKPLDFTTVGELTFLEPDFKRYPCLKLAIEACYEGQHATTALNAANEVAVEHFLSRQLKFTDIAVVNERVVEQVCSNNNHSVCDSLESILELDKMARALAVEIIEERAL
;
A
#
# COMPACT_ATOMS: atom_id res chain seq x y z
N LEU A 1 8.79 3.50 -41.95
CA LEU A 1 9.33 2.20 -41.50
C LEU A 1 8.19 1.43 -40.82
N LYS A 2 7.66 0.38 -41.48
CA LYS A 2 6.76 -0.58 -40.82
C LYS A 2 7.64 -1.55 -40.05
N ILE A 3 7.87 -1.25 -38.77
CA ILE A 3 8.51 -2.21 -37.85
C ILE A 3 7.42 -3.23 -37.48
N PRO A 4 7.66 -4.54 -37.65
CA PRO A 4 6.70 -5.55 -37.20
C PRO A 4 6.62 -5.50 -35.68
N THR A 5 5.50 -4.98 -35.16
CA THR A 5 5.23 -4.98 -33.71
C THR A 5 4.52 -6.27 -33.35
N GLN A 6 5.11 -7.04 -32.42
CA GLN A 6 4.44 -8.20 -31.85
C GLN A 6 3.42 -7.70 -30.81
N VAL A 7 2.17 -8.16 -30.92
CA VAL A 7 1.11 -7.88 -29.94
C VAL A 7 0.90 -9.14 -29.10
N LEU A 8 1.07 -9.02 -27.78
CA LEU A 8 0.88 -10.09 -26.83
C LEU A 8 -0.29 -9.72 -25.89
N ALA A 9 -0.99 -10.70 -25.34
CA ALA A 9 -2.12 -10.48 -24.45
C ALA A 9 -2.15 -11.52 -23.31
N GLY A 10 -2.78 -11.16 -22.19
CA GLY A 10 -2.93 -12.02 -21.02
C GLY A 10 -1.78 -11.91 -20.03
N GLN A 11 -1.91 -12.64 -18.91
CA GLN A 11 -0.99 -12.55 -17.78
C GLN A 11 0.43 -13.03 -18.13
N GLU A 12 0.55 -14.10 -18.91
CA GLU A 12 1.84 -14.60 -19.38
C GLU A 12 2.60 -13.56 -20.20
N ALA A 13 1.87 -12.81 -21.05
CA ALA A 13 2.45 -11.74 -21.84
C ALA A 13 2.96 -10.58 -20.96
N MET A 14 2.24 -10.23 -19.91
CA MET A 14 2.69 -9.21 -18.95
C MET A 14 3.95 -9.66 -18.21
N CYS A 15 4.01 -10.90 -17.75
CA CYS A 15 5.19 -11.48 -17.13
C CYS A 15 6.39 -11.51 -18.10
N HIS A 16 6.15 -11.89 -19.36
CA HIS A 16 7.18 -11.93 -20.39
C HIS A 16 7.76 -10.54 -20.67
N VAL A 17 6.92 -9.54 -20.88
CA VAL A 17 7.37 -8.15 -21.15
C VAL A 17 8.15 -7.57 -19.98
N SER A 18 7.71 -7.81 -18.74
CA SER A 18 8.39 -7.30 -17.54
C SER A 18 9.74 -7.97 -17.26
N SER A 19 10.04 -9.10 -17.90
CA SER A 19 11.29 -9.83 -17.74
C SER A 19 12.22 -9.76 -18.96
N PHE A 20 11.92 -8.96 -19.99
CA PHE A 20 12.78 -8.84 -21.19
C PHE A 20 14.20 -8.42 -20.84
N ASP A 21 15.19 -9.01 -21.54
CA ASP A 21 16.62 -8.72 -21.31
C ASP A 21 16.95 -7.25 -21.58
N GLU A 22 16.28 -6.63 -22.55
CA GLU A 22 16.49 -5.23 -22.95
C GLU A 22 15.85 -4.22 -21.98
N VAL A 23 15.09 -4.69 -20.96
CA VAL A 23 14.44 -3.85 -19.96
C VAL A 23 15.27 -3.84 -18.69
N ASP A 24 15.73 -2.67 -18.25
CA ASP A 24 16.48 -2.51 -17.00
C ASP A 24 15.55 -2.17 -15.83
N THR A 25 14.47 -1.44 -16.10
CA THR A 25 13.57 -0.88 -15.08
C THR A 25 12.11 -1.19 -15.41
N VAL A 26 11.36 -1.62 -14.40
CA VAL A 26 9.93 -1.92 -14.52
C VAL A 26 9.14 -1.07 -13.53
N MET A 27 8.21 -0.24 -14.05
CA MET A 27 7.19 0.43 -13.24
C MET A 27 6.07 -0.56 -12.93
N ALA A 28 6.04 -1.08 -11.71
CA ALA A 28 5.03 -2.02 -11.23
C ALA A 28 3.79 -1.26 -10.72
N ALA A 29 2.88 -0.90 -11.63
CA ALA A 29 1.71 -0.05 -11.35
C ALA A 29 0.37 -0.68 -11.74
N ILE A 30 0.31 -1.98 -11.99
CA ILE A 30 -0.96 -2.70 -12.21
C ILE A 30 -1.68 -2.80 -10.86
N VAL A 31 -2.91 -2.30 -10.78
CA VAL A 31 -3.70 -2.21 -9.54
C VAL A 31 -4.16 -3.60 -9.08
N GLY A 32 -4.12 -3.84 -7.77
CA GLY A 32 -4.62 -5.04 -7.13
C GLY A 32 -3.75 -6.29 -7.34
N ALA A 33 -4.30 -7.45 -7.01
CA ALA A 33 -3.63 -8.76 -7.08
C ALA A 33 -3.07 -9.11 -8.47
N ALA A 34 -3.66 -8.57 -9.54
CA ALA A 34 -3.23 -8.83 -10.92
C ALA A 34 -1.79 -8.37 -11.21
N GLY A 35 -1.27 -7.42 -10.46
CA GLY A 35 0.10 -6.92 -10.59
C GLY A 35 1.16 -7.83 -9.96
N LEU A 36 0.80 -8.80 -9.12
CA LEU A 36 1.75 -9.64 -8.38
C LEU A 36 2.67 -10.45 -9.30
N LEU A 37 2.11 -11.22 -10.22
CA LEU A 37 2.91 -12.11 -11.09
C LEU A 37 3.85 -11.36 -12.05
N PRO A 38 3.42 -10.29 -12.77
CA PRO A 38 4.32 -9.50 -13.59
C PRO A 38 5.44 -8.83 -12.78
N THR A 39 5.13 -8.31 -11.58
CA THR A 39 6.13 -7.72 -10.69
C THR A 39 7.15 -8.76 -10.24
N MET A 40 6.69 -9.95 -9.83
CA MET A 40 7.57 -11.04 -9.43
C MET A 40 8.43 -11.56 -10.61
N ALA A 41 7.90 -11.57 -11.84
CA ALA A 41 8.67 -11.90 -13.02
C ALA A 41 9.83 -10.92 -13.24
N ALA A 42 9.58 -9.62 -13.08
CA ALA A 42 10.62 -8.59 -13.14
C ALA A 42 11.65 -8.74 -12.01
N VAL A 43 11.22 -9.04 -10.77
CA VAL A 43 12.11 -9.33 -9.63
C VAL A 43 13.03 -10.51 -9.94
N LYS A 44 12.47 -11.65 -10.43
CA LYS A 44 13.23 -12.85 -10.79
C LYS A 44 14.22 -12.61 -11.93
N ALA A 45 13.97 -11.61 -12.78
CA ALA A 45 14.88 -11.18 -13.83
C ALA A 45 15.92 -10.13 -13.34
N GLY A 46 16.01 -9.84 -12.04
CA GLY A 46 17.00 -8.92 -11.45
C GLY A 46 16.82 -7.46 -11.85
N LYS A 47 15.62 -7.03 -12.21
CA LYS A 47 15.36 -5.67 -12.69
C LYS A 47 15.29 -4.66 -11.54
N ARG A 48 15.42 -3.36 -11.88
CA ARG A 48 15.01 -2.27 -10.99
C ARG A 48 13.49 -2.18 -11.00
N ILE A 49 12.87 -2.35 -9.82
CA ILE A 49 11.42 -2.35 -9.63
C ILE A 49 11.00 -1.03 -9.00
N LEU A 50 10.26 -0.21 -9.73
CA LEU A 50 9.59 0.98 -9.21
C LEU A 50 8.19 0.54 -8.74
N LEU A 51 8.08 0.27 -7.43
CA LEU A 51 6.90 -0.37 -6.85
C LEU A 51 5.82 0.67 -6.52
N ALA A 52 4.78 0.73 -7.35
CA ALA A 52 3.56 1.50 -7.12
C ALA A 52 2.36 0.60 -6.74
N ASN A 53 2.45 -0.70 -7.00
CA ASN A 53 1.45 -1.69 -6.62
C ASN A 53 1.75 -2.23 -5.22
N LYS A 54 1.11 -1.63 -4.21
CA LYS A 54 1.28 -2.06 -2.81
C LYS A 54 0.69 -3.45 -2.54
N GLU A 55 -0.37 -3.82 -3.25
CA GLU A 55 -1.06 -5.08 -3.05
C GLU A 55 -0.15 -6.28 -3.33
N ALA A 56 0.78 -6.16 -4.28
CA ALA A 56 1.75 -7.21 -4.55
C ALA A 56 2.60 -7.53 -3.30
N LEU A 57 3.08 -6.51 -2.60
CA LEU A 57 3.89 -6.68 -1.38
C LEU A 57 3.03 -7.08 -0.18
N VAL A 58 1.82 -6.53 -0.04
CA VAL A 58 0.86 -6.93 1.00
C VAL A 58 0.53 -8.42 0.91
N MET A 59 0.34 -8.93 -0.31
CA MET A 59 -0.01 -10.34 -0.56
C MET A 59 1.16 -11.30 -0.46
N SER A 60 2.39 -10.88 -0.74
CA SER A 60 3.54 -11.80 -0.85
C SER A 60 4.71 -11.50 0.08
N GLY A 61 4.66 -10.39 0.82
CA GLY A 61 5.54 -10.00 1.93
C GLY A 61 6.95 -10.59 1.94
N GLN A 62 7.19 -11.55 2.82
CA GLN A 62 8.50 -12.19 2.97
C GLN A 62 8.98 -12.85 1.68
N LEU A 63 8.09 -13.56 0.96
CA LEU A 63 8.43 -14.22 -0.30
C LEU A 63 8.95 -13.22 -1.34
N PHE A 64 8.33 -12.03 -1.39
CA PHE A 64 8.76 -10.96 -2.29
C PHE A 64 10.13 -10.41 -1.92
N ILE A 65 10.35 -10.09 -0.65
CA ILE A 65 11.63 -9.55 -0.15
C ILE A 65 12.75 -10.57 -0.32
N ASP A 66 12.49 -11.85 -0.06
CA ASP A 66 13.47 -12.92 -0.27
C ASP A 66 13.84 -13.07 -1.75
N ALA A 67 12.85 -12.95 -2.65
CA ALA A 67 13.11 -12.96 -4.09
C ALA A 67 13.93 -11.75 -4.53
N VAL A 68 13.63 -10.53 -4.04
CA VAL A 68 14.42 -9.33 -4.33
C VAL A 68 15.89 -9.56 -3.99
N LYS A 69 16.18 -10.11 -2.81
CA LYS A 69 17.55 -10.43 -2.36
C LYS A 69 18.18 -11.55 -3.19
N ALA A 70 17.45 -12.63 -3.43
CA ALA A 70 17.97 -13.82 -4.13
C ALA A 70 18.35 -13.53 -5.59
N TYR A 71 17.59 -12.69 -6.26
CA TYR A 71 17.80 -12.35 -7.67
C TYR A 71 18.55 -11.02 -7.89
N GLY A 72 18.91 -10.30 -6.81
CA GLY A 72 19.63 -9.05 -6.90
C GLY A 72 18.84 -7.93 -7.54
N ALA A 73 17.49 -7.96 -7.44
CA ALA A 73 16.64 -6.89 -7.93
C ALA A 73 16.78 -5.64 -7.05
N GLU A 74 16.68 -4.46 -7.66
CA GLU A 74 16.66 -3.19 -6.94
C GLU A 74 15.21 -2.76 -6.73
N LEU A 75 14.83 -2.52 -5.47
CA LEU A 75 13.45 -2.15 -5.13
C LEU A 75 13.38 -0.67 -4.75
N MET A 76 12.45 0.07 -5.36
CA MET A 76 12.22 1.49 -5.08
C MET A 76 10.73 1.76 -4.85
N PRO A 77 10.34 2.36 -3.72
CA PRO A 77 8.95 2.67 -3.44
C PRO A 77 8.49 3.90 -4.22
N VAL A 78 7.37 3.79 -4.94
CA VAL A 78 6.72 4.89 -5.66
C VAL A 78 5.55 5.47 -4.87
N ASP A 79 4.87 4.67 -4.03
CA ASP A 79 3.83 5.17 -3.14
C ASP A 79 4.37 6.38 -2.35
N SER A 80 3.60 7.48 -2.29
CA SER A 80 4.08 8.78 -1.81
C SER A 80 4.62 8.73 -0.39
N GLU A 81 3.98 7.99 0.49
CA GLU A 81 4.38 7.85 1.89
C GLU A 81 5.66 7.03 2.06
N HIS A 82 5.77 5.91 1.33
CA HIS A 82 6.97 5.07 1.38
C HIS A 82 8.14 5.75 0.68
N ASN A 83 7.90 6.46 -0.41
CA ASN A 83 8.90 7.28 -1.08
C ASN A 83 9.41 8.40 -0.15
N ALA A 84 8.52 9.03 0.63
CA ALA A 84 8.90 10.02 1.62
C ALA A 84 9.81 9.44 2.71
N ILE A 85 9.47 8.25 3.24
CA ILE A 85 10.30 7.53 4.20
C ILE A 85 11.67 7.21 3.59
N PHE A 86 11.68 6.66 2.38
CA PHE A 86 12.89 6.35 1.62
C PHE A 86 13.81 7.57 1.50
N GLN A 87 13.28 8.74 1.16
CA GLN A 87 14.03 9.99 1.05
C GLN A 87 14.64 10.47 2.38
N CYS A 88 14.01 10.11 3.51
CA CYS A 88 14.48 10.46 4.85
C CYS A 88 15.51 9.48 5.41
N PHE A 89 15.76 8.36 4.75
CA PHE A 89 16.74 7.36 5.18
C PHE A 89 18.17 7.68 4.70
N PRO A 90 19.18 7.21 5.43
CA PRO A 90 20.55 7.21 4.93
C PRO A 90 20.72 6.23 3.75
N GLU A 91 21.68 6.51 2.88
CA GLU A 91 21.97 5.71 1.67
C GLU A 91 22.15 4.22 1.96
N SER A 92 22.76 3.88 3.11
CA SER A 92 22.96 2.48 3.53
C SER A 92 21.67 1.68 3.69
N ILE A 93 20.53 2.35 4.00
CA ILE A 93 19.21 1.72 4.05
C ILE A 93 18.55 1.78 2.67
N GLN A 94 18.66 2.91 1.96
CA GLN A 94 18.07 3.08 0.64
C GLN A 94 18.50 2.00 -0.35
N THR A 95 19.75 1.55 -0.25
CA THR A 95 20.33 0.50 -1.11
C THR A 95 20.07 -0.93 -0.63
N ASN A 96 19.40 -1.12 0.52
CA ASN A 96 19.15 -2.44 1.10
C ASN A 96 17.76 -2.53 1.74
N LEU A 97 16.73 -2.14 1.00
CA LEU A 97 15.35 -2.22 1.48
C LEU A 97 14.95 -3.66 1.85
N GLY A 98 14.16 -3.79 2.92
CA GLY A 98 13.73 -5.07 3.47
C GLY A 98 14.82 -5.89 4.16
N GLY A 99 16.06 -5.37 4.25
CA GLY A 99 17.20 -6.08 4.80
C GLY A 99 17.89 -5.42 6.00
N CYS A 100 17.60 -4.15 6.28
CA CYS A 100 18.29 -3.39 7.32
C CYS A 100 17.58 -3.52 8.68
N ASP A 101 18.37 -3.53 9.76
CA ASP A 101 17.88 -3.21 11.11
C ASP A 101 17.90 -1.68 11.28
N LEU A 102 16.73 -1.09 11.39
CA LEU A 102 16.58 0.36 11.56
C LEU A 102 17.27 0.88 12.82
N SER A 103 17.32 0.06 13.88
CA SER A 103 17.92 0.44 15.16
C SER A 103 19.43 0.59 15.08
N GLU A 104 20.10 -0.18 14.23
CA GLU A 104 21.55 -0.06 13.97
C GLU A 104 21.90 1.24 13.26
N HIS A 105 20.95 1.79 12.48
CA HIS A 105 21.09 3.07 11.78
C HIS A 105 20.56 4.27 12.58
N GLY A 106 20.31 4.09 13.88
CA GLY A 106 19.85 5.17 14.76
C GLY A 106 18.42 5.61 14.55
N ILE A 107 17.59 4.84 13.83
CA ILE A 107 16.19 5.13 13.60
C ILE A 107 15.37 4.56 14.77
N GLN A 108 14.50 5.40 15.33
CA GLN A 108 13.61 5.03 16.43
C GLN A 108 12.21 4.68 15.93
N HIS A 109 11.62 5.55 15.09
CA HIS A 109 10.28 5.35 14.54
C HIS A 109 10.19 5.82 13.09
N ILE A 110 9.35 5.14 12.34
CA ILE A 110 8.75 5.65 11.11
C ILE A 110 7.36 6.19 11.47
N LEU A 111 7.05 7.41 11.03
CA LEU A 111 5.79 8.07 11.24
C LEU A 111 5.08 8.15 9.88
N LEU A 112 4.21 7.18 9.63
CA LEU A 112 3.44 7.06 8.40
C LEU A 112 2.25 8.01 8.49
N THR A 113 2.19 9.05 7.64
CA THR A 113 1.11 10.01 7.66
C THR A 113 -0.02 9.64 6.70
N GLY A 114 -1.21 10.15 6.97
CA GLY A 114 -2.36 10.05 6.08
C GLY A 114 -3.36 11.15 6.35
N SER A 115 -4.17 11.54 5.35
CA SER A 115 -5.15 12.63 5.48
C SER A 115 -6.26 12.37 6.49
N GLY A 116 -6.53 11.09 6.81
CA GLY A 116 -7.71 10.65 7.55
C GLY A 116 -8.99 10.60 6.70
N GLY A 117 -8.87 10.81 5.39
CA GLY A 117 -9.98 10.75 4.45
C GLY A 117 -11.05 11.83 4.65
N PRO A 118 -12.16 11.76 3.89
CA PRO A 118 -13.20 12.79 3.90
C PRO A 118 -14.02 12.82 5.20
N PHE A 119 -14.04 11.74 5.98
CA PHE A 119 -14.91 11.60 7.15
C PHE A 119 -14.20 11.77 8.49
N ARG A 120 -12.97 12.30 8.51
CA ARG A 120 -12.17 12.44 9.74
C ARG A 120 -12.83 13.26 10.85
N TYR A 121 -13.69 14.21 10.50
CA TYR A 121 -14.43 15.06 11.44
C TYR A 121 -15.94 14.77 11.49
N SER A 122 -16.45 13.80 10.70
CA SER A 122 -17.87 13.45 10.68
C SER A 122 -18.27 12.73 11.97
N ASP A 123 -19.52 12.84 12.38
CA ASP A 123 -20.06 12.01 13.46
C ASP A 123 -20.05 10.54 13.01
N ILE A 124 -19.53 9.64 13.86
CA ILE A 124 -19.43 8.20 13.55
C ILE A 124 -20.82 7.62 13.28
N SER A 125 -21.88 8.12 13.94
CA SER A 125 -23.25 7.67 13.73
C SER A 125 -23.78 7.91 12.31
N THR A 126 -23.16 8.81 11.55
CA THR A 126 -23.55 9.12 10.16
C THR A 126 -22.90 8.22 9.13
N LEU A 127 -21.84 7.51 9.49
CA LEU A 127 -21.07 6.68 8.56
C LEU A 127 -21.87 5.57 7.87
N PRO A 128 -22.87 4.92 8.52
CA PRO A 128 -23.69 3.91 7.83
C PRO A 128 -24.48 4.42 6.62
N ALA A 129 -24.72 5.74 6.54
CA ALA A 129 -25.46 6.38 5.44
C ALA A 129 -24.54 6.97 4.34
N VAL A 130 -23.24 6.79 4.45
CA VAL A 130 -22.27 7.29 3.46
C VAL A 130 -22.49 6.64 2.11
N THR A 131 -22.56 7.47 1.07
CA THR A 131 -22.72 7.00 -0.32
C THR A 131 -21.36 6.87 -1.03
N PRO A 132 -21.28 6.09 -2.14
CA PRO A 132 -20.06 6.01 -2.94
C PRO A 132 -19.52 7.37 -3.36
N GLU A 133 -20.38 8.30 -3.79
CA GLU A 133 -19.97 9.63 -4.22
C GLU A 133 -19.31 10.44 -3.10
N GLN A 134 -19.80 10.30 -1.89
CA GLN A 134 -19.21 10.95 -0.72
C GLN A 134 -17.85 10.32 -0.35
N ALA A 135 -17.75 8.99 -0.45
CA ALA A 135 -16.53 8.28 -0.12
C ALA A 135 -15.39 8.54 -1.12
N ILE A 136 -15.71 8.74 -2.41
CA ILE A 136 -14.70 9.04 -3.43
C ILE A 136 -14.27 10.52 -3.46
N ALA A 137 -14.96 11.41 -2.75
CA ALA A 137 -14.65 12.84 -2.70
C ALA A 137 -13.47 13.11 -1.74
N HIS A 138 -12.25 12.73 -2.15
CA HIS A 138 -11.06 12.96 -1.33
C HIS A 138 -10.71 14.46 -1.26
N PRO A 139 -10.36 15.00 -0.06
CA PRO A 139 -10.16 16.45 0.11
C PRO A 139 -8.91 17.01 -0.57
N ASN A 140 -7.84 16.22 -0.73
CA ASN A 140 -6.53 16.70 -1.16
C ASN A 140 -6.02 16.02 -2.45
N TRP A 141 -6.43 14.79 -2.75
CA TRP A 141 -5.94 13.99 -3.86
C TRP A 141 -7.04 13.69 -4.87
N SER A 142 -6.68 13.75 -6.16
CA SER A 142 -7.53 13.21 -7.23
C SER A 142 -7.09 11.77 -7.52
N MET A 143 -7.91 10.80 -7.13
CA MET A 143 -7.57 9.38 -7.17
C MET A 143 -8.69 8.57 -7.83
N GLY A 144 -8.38 7.32 -8.19
CA GLY A 144 -9.38 6.35 -8.66
C GLY A 144 -10.40 5.99 -7.56
N PRO A 145 -11.59 5.47 -7.93
CA PRO A 145 -12.66 5.19 -6.97
C PRO A 145 -12.24 4.22 -5.85
N LYS A 146 -11.55 3.12 -6.18
CA LYS A 146 -11.12 2.09 -5.21
C LYS A 146 -10.26 2.69 -4.11
N ILE A 147 -9.17 3.35 -4.48
CA ILE A 147 -8.22 3.93 -3.51
C ILE A 147 -8.84 5.08 -2.72
N SER A 148 -9.81 5.82 -3.29
CA SER A 148 -10.54 6.86 -2.56
C SER A 148 -11.41 6.28 -1.44
N VAL A 149 -12.09 5.15 -1.67
CA VAL A 149 -12.82 4.42 -0.62
C VAL A 149 -11.86 3.86 0.42
N ASP A 150 -10.71 3.30 0.00
CA ASP A 150 -9.68 2.83 0.92
C ASP A 150 -9.11 3.97 1.78
N SER A 151 -8.99 5.18 1.24
CA SER A 151 -8.62 6.36 2.02
C SER A 151 -9.71 6.75 3.02
N ALA A 152 -10.98 6.69 2.62
CA ALA A 152 -12.12 7.02 3.48
C ALA A 152 -12.27 6.05 4.67
N THR A 153 -11.97 4.77 4.48
CA THR A 153 -11.96 3.73 5.53
C THR A 153 -10.64 3.66 6.30
N MET A 154 -9.61 4.37 5.85
CA MET A 154 -8.21 4.22 6.27
C MET A 154 -7.62 2.81 5.98
N MET A 155 -8.27 1.99 5.16
CA MET A 155 -7.67 0.74 4.69
C MET A 155 -6.44 1.01 3.81
N ASN A 156 -6.43 2.07 2.99
CA ASN A 156 -5.24 2.47 2.24
C ASN A 156 -4.02 2.60 3.17
N LYS A 157 -4.20 3.29 4.29
CA LYS A 157 -3.14 3.44 5.30
C LYS A 157 -2.81 2.12 6.00
N GLY A 158 -3.78 1.22 6.14
CA GLY A 158 -3.57 -0.13 6.62
C GLY A 158 -2.70 -0.98 5.68
N LEU A 159 -2.99 -0.94 4.38
CA LEU A 159 -2.18 -1.63 3.36
C LEU A 159 -0.76 -1.04 3.29
N GLU A 160 -0.64 0.27 3.37
CA GLU A 160 0.65 0.97 3.44
C GLU A 160 1.44 0.61 4.71
N TYR A 161 0.77 0.39 5.84
CA TYR A 161 1.41 -0.08 7.06
C TYR A 161 2.05 -1.47 6.86
N ILE A 162 1.32 -2.38 6.20
CA ILE A 162 1.83 -3.72 5.86
C ILE A 162 3.00 -3.62 4.89
N GLU A 163 2.89 -2.78 3.87
CA GLU A 163 3.95 -2.53 2.89
C GLU A 163 5.21 -1.95 3.57
N ALA A 164 5.06 -0.94 4.45
CA ALA A 164 6.16 -0.35 5.20
C ALA A 164 6.91 -1.37 6.07
N LYS A 165 6.18 -2.32 6.70
CA LYS A 165 6.80 -3.41 7.46
C LYS A 165 7.80 -4.18 6.60
N TRP A 166 7.42 -4.53 5.38
CA TRP A 166 8.26 -5.33 4.48
C TRP A 166 9.37 -4.51 3.83
N LEU A 167 9.04 -3.32 3.32
CA LEU A 167 10.03 -2.44 2.69
C LEU A 167 11.15 -2.02 3.64
N PHE A 168 10.80 -1.75 4.89
CA PHE A 168 11.71 -1.14 5.85
C PHE A 168 12.08 -2.08 7.00
N ASN A 169 11.65 -3.34 6.94
CA ASN A 169 11.94 -4.36 7.95
C ASN A 169 11.62 -3.89 9.37
N THR A 170 10.43 -3.28 9.56
CA THR A 170 10.03 -2.70 10.85
C THR A 170 9.39 -3.72 11.78
N CYS A 171 9.58 -3.55 13.09
CA CYS A 171 8.73 -4.15 14.11
C CYS A 171 7.53 -3.23 14.46
N ARG A 172 6.60 -3.75 15.26
CA ARG A 172 5.36 -3.04 15.63
C ARG A 172 5.62 -1.73 16.35
N GLU A 173 6.62 -1.68 17.18
CA GLU A 173 6.97 -0.52 18.01
C GLU A 173 7.60 0.60 17.18
N GLN A 174 8.20 0.26 16.04
CA GLN A 174 8.91 1.21 15.17
C GLN A 174 8.00 1.93 14.17
N LEU A 175 6.79 1.41 13.89
CA LEU A 175 5.90 1.97 12.87
C LEU A 175 4.64 2.57 13.50
N LYS A 176 4.44 3.86 13.32
CA LYS A 176 3.30 4.62 13.86
C LYS A 176 2.52 5.29 12.75
N VAL A 177 1.19 5.33 12.87
CA VAL A 177 0.31 6.06 11.95
C VAL A 177 -0.10 7.38 12.58
N LEU A 178 0.00 8.46 11.82
CA LEU A 178 -0.48 9.79 12.18
C LEU A 178 -1.46 10.32 11.14
N ILE A 179 -2.52 10.95 11.59
CA ILE A 179 -3.41 11.70 10.69
C ILE A 179 -2.86 13.12 10.54
N HIS A 180 -2.59 13.52 9.29
CA HIS A 180 -2.13 14.83 8.90
C HIS A 180 -3.08 15.41 7.84
N PRO A 181 -4.10 16.20 8.24
CA PRO A 181 -5.17 16.64 7.36
C PRO A 181 -4.72 17.44 6.13
N GLN A 182 -3.65 18.20 6.25
CA GLN A 182 -3.11 19.06 5.18
C GLN A 182 -2.42 18.23 4.09
N SER A 183 -1.94 17.02 4.40
CA SER A 183 -1.25 16.10 3.46
C SER A 183 -0.04 16.71 2.75
N VAL A 184 0.61 17.70 3.33
CA VAL A 184 1.86 18.29 2.80
C VAL A 184 3.10 17.59 3.33
N ILE A 185 3.03 16.94 4.49
CA ILE A 185 4.03 16.00 4.98
C ILE A 185 3.58 14.60 4.59
N HIS A 186 4.36 13.95 3.70
CA HIS A 186 3.99 12.64 3.17
C HIS A 186 4.41 11.50 4.09
N SER A 187 5.49 11.64 4.86
CA SER A 187 5.87 10.80 6.02
C SER A 187 7.12 11.36 6.69
N MET A 188 7.49 10.79 7.85
CA MET A 188 8.63 11.23 8.64
C MET A 188 9.40 10.05 9.22
N VAL A 189 10.69 10.26 9.51
CA VAL A 189 11.56 9.32 10.21
C VAL A 189 12.11 10.00 11.46
N GLN A 190 11.88 9.39 12.61
CA GLN A 190 12.36 9.85 13.91
C GLN A 190 13.62 9.08 14.31
N TYR A 191 14.68 9.81 14.64
CA TYR A 191 15.98 9.26 15.02
C TYR A 191 16.15 9.22 16.54
N LYS A 192 17.08 8.38 17.02
CA LYS A 192 17.40 8.20 18.46
C LYS A 192 17.96 9.45 19.12
N ASP A 193 18.55 10.37 18.37
CA ASP A 193 19.06 11.66 18.85
C ASP A 193 17.95 12.71 19.06
N GLY A 194 16.69 12.36 18.77
CA GLY A 194 15.54 13.23 18.87
C GLY A 194 15.19 13.98 17.58
N SER A 195 16.02 13.87 16.54
CA SER A 195 15.75 14.51 15.24
C SER A 195 14.57 13.84 14.54
N VAL A 196 13.81 14.62 13.77
CA VAL A 196 12.78 14.13 12.85
C VAL A 196 13.06 14.67 11.46
N LEU A 197 13.25 13.79 10.50
CA LEU A 197 13.32 14.13 9.08
C LEU A 197 11.97 13.89 8.44
N ALA A 198 11.47 14.89 7.69
CA ALA A 198 10.18 14.86 7.02
C ALA A 198 10.35 15.19 5.54
N GLN A 199 9.73 14.41 4.67
CA GLN A 199 9.61 14.81 3.28
C GLN A 199 8.28 15.57 3.11
N MET A 200 8.37 16.74 2.52
CA MET A 200 7.25 17.65 2.29
C MET A 200 7.13 18.02 0.82
N GLY A 201 5.92 18.23 0.35
CA GLY A 201 5.65 18.66 -1.01
C GLY A 201 4.16 18.85 -1.30
N GLU A 202 3.85 19.38 -2.47
CA GLU A 202 2.49 19.33 -3.00
C GLU A 202 2.05 17.88 -3.20
N PRO A 203 0.77 17.54 -2.98
CA PRO A 203 0.27 16.18 -3.15
C PRO A 203 0.16 15.82 -4.64
N ASP A 204 1.27 15.44 -5.25
CA ASP A 204 1.39 15.09 -6.66
C ASP A 204 2.31 13.86 -6.85
N MET A 205 1.78 12.81 -7.51
CA MET A 205 2.54 11.58 -7.79
C MET A 205 3.69 11.79 -8.77
N ALA A 206 3.74 12.89 -9.51
CA ALA A 206 4.86 13.21 -10.38
C ALA A 206 6.19 13.33 -9.60
N THR A 207 6.13 13.78 -8.33
CA THR A 207 7.32 13.88 -7.46
C THR A 207 7.96 12.51 -7.17
N PRO A 208 7.28 11.52 -6.58
CA PRO A 208 7.88 10.21 -6.31
C PRO A 208 8.19 9.41 -7.59
N ILE A 209 7.39 9.56 -8.65
CA ILE A 209 7.65 8.94 -9.95
C ILE A 209 8.96 9.48 -10.54
N ALA A 210 9.13 10.81 -10.59
CA ALA A 210 10.34 11.42 -11.12
C ALA A 210 11.57 11.00 -10.31
N LEU A 211 11.47 11.00 -8.97
CA LEU A 211 12.58 10.58 -8.11
C LEU A 211 13.00 9.13 -8.39
N THR A 212 12.05 8.20 -8.44
CA THR A 212 12.37 6.78 -8.64
C THR A 212 12.92 6.48 -10.03
N LEU A 213 12.46 7.20 -11.05
CA LEU A 213 12.98 7.08 -12.41
C LEU A 213 14.41 7.63 -12.55
N SER A 214 14.74 8.68 -11.83
CA SER A 214 16.04 9.38 -11.96
C SER A 214 17.04 9.08 -10.84
N TYR A 215 16.63 8.31 -9.82
CA TYR A 215 17.46 8.04 -8.65
C TYR A 215 18.88 7.56 -9.04
N PRO A 216 19.98 8.13 -8.42
CA PRO A 216 19.94 9.02 -7.24
C PRO A 216 19.73 10.51 -7.56
N GLU A 217 19.66 10.89 -8.82
CA GLU A 217 19.52 12.29 -9.23
C GLU A 217 18.10 12.84 -8.94
N ARG A 218 18.03 14.18 -8.79
CA ARG A 218 16.77 14.89 -8.69
C ARG A 218 16.53 15.72 -9.94
N VAL A 219 15.48 15.35 -10.67
CA VAL A 219 15.08 16.04 -11.90
C VAL A 219 13.79 16.83 -11.69
N SER A 220 13.52 17.76 -12.60
CA SER A 220 12.25 18.50 -12.56
C SER A 220 11.07 17.56 -12.83
N ALA A 221 10.13 17.48 -11.88
CA ALA A 221 8.88 16.75 -12.03
C ALA A 221 7.72 17.60 -12.56
N GLY A 222 7.94 18.90 -12.80
CA GLY A 222 6.87 19.82 -13.20
C GLY A 222 5.92 20.21 -12.08
N VAL A 223 6.14 19.73 -10.85
CA VAL A 223 5.33 20.04 -9.68
C VAL A 223 5.71 21.42 -9.13
N LYS A 224 4.71 22.18 -8.69
CA LYS A 224 4.94 23.47 -8.06
C LYS A 224 5.71 23.33 -6.75
N PRO A 225 6.65 24.24 -6.44
CA PRO A 225 7.24 24.29 -5.10
C PRO A 225 6.19 24.53 -4.04
N LEU A 226 6.33 23.87 -2.89
CA LEU A 226 5.46 24.11 -1.73
C LEU A 226 5.66 25.53 -1.20
N ASP A 227 4.57 26.29 -1.08
CA ASP A 227 4.59 27.64 -0.52
C ASP A 227 4.28 27.58 0.98
N PHE A 228 5.29 27.70 1.82
CA PHE A 228 5.16 27.66 3.27
C PHE A 228 4.32 28.80 3.84
N THR A 229 4.16 29.91 3.10
CA THR A 229 3.32 31.04 3.55
C THR A 229 1.84 30.73 3.42
N THR A 230 1.47 29.80 2.53
CA THR A 230 0.09 29.35 2.32
C THR A 230 -0.25 28.10 3.14
N VAL A 231 0.74 27.27 3.48
CA VAL A 231 0.55 26.06 4.31
C VAL A 231 0.04 26.42 5.71
N GLY A 232 0.58 27.49 6.31
CA GLY A 232 0.16 27.99 7.61
C GLY A 232 0.48 27.02 8.75
N GLU A 233 -0.51 26.25 9.18
CA GLU A 233 -0.39 25.30 10.30
C GLU A 233 -0.28 23.85 9.84
N LEU A 234 0.49 23.05 10.58
CA LEU A 234 0.58 21.61 10.42
C LEU A 234 -0.10 20.94 11.61
N THR A 235 -1.06 20.08 11.34
CA THR A 235 -1.85 19.38 12.35
C THR A 235 -1.55 17.90 12.32
N PHE A 236 -1.39 17.30 13.50
CA PHE A 236 -1.20 15.85 13.64
C PHE A 236 -2.17 15.31 14.69
N LEU A 237 -2.83 14.21 14.37
CA LEU A 237 -3.80 13.53 15.24
C LEU A 237 -3.47 12.04 15.31
N GLU A 238 -3.80 11.42 16.43
CA GLU A 238 -3.82 9.96 16.52
C GLU A 238 -5.06 9.39 15.80
N PRO A 239 -4.95 8.25 15.11
CA PRO A 239 -6.11 7.60 14.50
C PRO A 239 -7.05 7.03 15.56
N ASP A 240 -8.34 7.34 15.43
CA ASP A 240 -9.40 6.71 16.24
C ASP A 240 -9.83 5.37 15.61
N PHE A 241 -9.47 4.26 16.23
CA PHE A 241 -9.80 2.92 15.73
C PHE A 241 -11.29 2.57 15.78
N LYS A 242 -12.13 3.31 16.50
CA LYS A 242 -13.58 3.16 16.41
C LYS A 242 -14.10 3.74 15.10
N ARG A 243 -13.49 4.83 14.64
CA ARG A 243 -13.77 5.45 13.34
C ARG A 243 -13.16 4.66 12.18
N TYR A 244 -11.97 4.09 12.40
CA TYR A 244 -11.17 3.40 11.38
C TYR A 244 -10.90 1.94 11.73
N PRO A 245 -11.96 1.10 11.83
CA PRO A 245 -11.79 -0.32 12.14
C PRO A 245 -10.95 -1.06 11.09
N CYS A 246 -11.00 -0.63 9.81
CA CYS A 246 -10.16 -1.21 8.76
C CYS A 246 -8.67 -1.00 9.00
N LEU A 247 -8.25 0.17 9.50
CA LEU A 247 -6.86 0.42 9.86
C LEU A 247 -6.41 -0.49 11.01
N LYS A 248 -7.24 -0.62 12.06
CA LYS A 248 -6.95 -1.51 13.18
C LYS A 248 -6.76 -2.95 12.70
N LEU A 249 -7.72 -3.45 11.91
CA LEU A 249 -7.69 -4.79 11.36
C LEU A 249 -6.43 -5.04 10.52
N ALA A 250 -6.01 -4.08 9.69
CA ALA A 250 -4.81 -4.21 8.87
C ALA A 250 -3.53 -4.27 9.72
N ILE A 251 -3.44 -3.47 10.79
CA ILE A 251 -2.32 -3.53 11.73
C ILE A 251 -2.28 -4.90 12.44
N GLU A 252 -3.40 -5.44 12.85
CA GLU A 252 -3.49 -6.75 13.49
C GLU A 252 -3.11 -7.87 12.50
N ALA A 253 -3.71 -7.89 11.31
CA ALA A 253 -3.40 -8.84 10.24
C ALA A 253 -1.91 -8.82 9.83
N CYS A 254 -1.26 -7.65 9.88
CA CYS A 254 0.15 -7.49 9.58
C CYS A 254 1.07 -8.37 10.45
N TYR A 255 0.68 -8.62 11.70
CA TYR A 255 1.45 -9.42 12.67
C TYR A 255 0.87 -10.82 12.90
N GLU A 256 -0.34 -11.08 12.41
CA GLU A 256 -0.91 -12.43 12.38
C GLU A 256 -0.20 -13.31 11.34
N GLY A 257 0.13 -12.74 10.20
CA GLY A 257 0.93 -13.43 9.18
C GLY A 257 0.45 -13.19 7.75
N GLN A 258 1.18 -13.79 6.81
CA GLN A 258 0.97 -13.59 5.37
C GLN A 258 -0.44 -14.02 4.91
N HIS A 259 -0.98 -15.09 5.49
CA HIS A 259 -2.35 -15.54 5.20
C HIS A 259 -3.41 -14.50 5.57
N ALA A 260 -3.23 -13.80 6.70
CA ALA A 260 -4.14 -12.77 7.14
C ALA A 260 -4.08 -11.53 6.23
N THR A 261 -2.89 -11.08 5.82
CA THR A 261 -2.73 -9.92 4.94
C THR A 261 -3.23 -10.20 3.51
N THR A 262 -3.03 -11.42 3.00
CA THR A 262 -3.56 -11.84 1.70
C THR A 262 -5.10 -11.89 1.74
N ALA A 263 -5.68 -12.49 2.77
CA ALA A 263 -7.13 -12.57 2.94
C ALA A 263 -7.76 -11.18 3.11
N LEU A 264 -7.12 -10.30 3.88
CA LEU A 264 -7.56 -8.91 4.07
C LEU A 264 -7.60 -8.14 2.75
N ASN A 265 -6.54 -8.23 1.94
CA ASN A 265 -6.49 -7.56 0.65
C ASN A 265 -7.60 -8.05 -0.28
N ALA A 266 -7.78 -9.37 -0.39
CA ALA A 266 -8.81 -9.98 -1.22
C ALA A 266 -10.23 -9.56 -0.78
N ALA A 267 -10.52 -9.64 0.51
CA ALA A 267 -11.80 -9.24 1.08
C ALA A 267 -12.10 -7.76 0.84
N ASN A 268 -11.10 -6.89 1.04
CA ASN A 268 -11.26 -5.46 0.87
C ASN A 268 -11.54 -5.07 -0.59
N GLU A 269 -10.86 -5.67 -1.56
CA GLU A 269 -11.15 -5.42 -2.98
C GLU A 269 -12.59 -5.78 -3.33
N VAL A 270 -13.09 -6.94 -2.87
CA VAL A 270 -14.47 -7.39 -3.09
C VAL A 270 -15.47 -6.47 -2.36
N ALA A 271 -15.23 -6.15 -1.10
CA ALA A 271 -16.14 -5.31 -0.31
C ALA A 271 -16.24 -3.88 -0.88
N VAL A 272 -15.13 -3.30 -1.33
CA VAL A 272 -15.11 -1.97 -1.95
C VAL A 272 -15.86 -1.97 -3.29
N GLU A 273 -15.70 -3.02 -4.12
CA GLU A 273 -16.44 -3.17 -5.37
C GLU A 273 -17.96 -3.22 -5.12
N HIS A 274 -18.42 -4.01 -4.14
CA HIS A 274 -19.82 -4.09 -3.77
C HIS A 274 -20.35 -2.80 -3.17
N PHE A 275 -19.56 -2.08 -2.39
CA PHE A 275 -19.92 -0.74 -1.91
C PHE A 275 -20.08 0.24 -3.07
N LEU A 276 -19.13 0.31 -3.99
CA LEU A 276 -19.20 1.18 -5.17
C LEU A 276 -20.40 0.86 -6.06
N SER A 277 -20.79 -0.42 -6.12
CA SER A 277 -21.99 -0.90 -6.82
C SER A 277 -23.28 -0.77 -5.99
N ARG A 278 -23.25 -0.13 -4.81
CA ARG A 278 -24.39 0.08 -3.88
C ARG A 278 -25.04 -1.20 -3.35
N GLN A 279 -24.29 -2.29 -3.33
CA GLN A 279 -24.71 -3.58 -2.80
C GLN A 279 -24.29 -3.79 -1.34
N LEU A 280 -23.40 -2.92 -0.83
CA LEU A 280 -22.88 -2.97 0.53
C LEU A 280 -22.88 -1.55 1.13
N LYS A 281 -23.09 -1.41 2.45
CA LYS A 281 -22.95 -0.14 3.15
C LYS A 281 -21.48 0.16 3.45
N PHE A 282 -21.13 1.44 3.58
CA PHE A 282 -19.78 1.89 3.89
C PHE A 282 -19.20 1.21 5.15
N THR A 283 -19.97 1.13 6.23
CA THR A 283 -19.53 0.52 7.49
C THR A 283 -19.41 -1.00 7.41
N ASP A 284 -20.08 -1.64 6.48
CA ASP A 284 -20.05 -3.09 6.32
C ASP A 284 -18.78 -3.58 5.62
N ILE A 285 -18.01 -2.68 4.96
CA ILE A 285 -16.69 -3.00 4.41
C ILE A 285 -15.79 -3.58 5.51
N ALA A 286 -15.73 -2.92 6.66
CA ALA A 286 -14.91 -3.39 7.79
C ALA A 286 -15.40 -4.75 8.32
N VAL A 287 -16.72 -4.97 8.38
CA VAL A 287 -17.31 -6.21 8.89
C VAL A 287 -17.01 -7.40 7.97
N VAL A 288 -17.11 -7.19 6.64
CA VAL A 288 -16.75 -8.23 5.65
C VAL A 288 -15.28 -8.59 5.79
N ASN A 289 -14.40 -7.57 5.83
CA ASN A 289 -12.96 -7.78 5.98
C ASN A 289 -12.61 -8.55 7.26
N GLU A 290 -13.19 -8.18 8.39
CA GLU A 290 -12.97 -8.85 9.68
C GLU A 290 -13.42 -10.31 9.64
N ARG A 291 -14.64 -10.60 9.16
CA ARG A 291 -15.17 -11.97 9.08
C ARG A 291 -14.33 -12.87 8.17
N VAL A 292 -13.85 -12.35 7.02
CA VAL A 292 -13.00 -13.14 6.12
C VAL A 292 -11.66 -13.46 6.78
N VAL A 293 -11.01 -12.47 7.40
CA VAL A 293 -9.74 -12.68 8.09
C VAL A 293 -9.89 -13.66 9.25
N GLU A 294 -10.93 -13.51 10.08
CA GLU A 294 -11.21 -14.43 11.19
C GLU A 294 -11.43 -15.87 10.70
N GLN A 295 -12.21 -16.10 9.65
CA GLN A 295 -12.45 -17.43 9.13
C GLN A 295 -11.20 -18.06 8.54
N VAL A 296 -10.38 -17.29 7.82
CA VAL A 296 -9.10 -17.76 7.27
C VAL A 296 -8.13 -18.12 8.40
N CYS A 297 -8.02 -17.28 9.42
CA CYS A 297 -7.11 -17.52 10.54
C CYS A 297 -7.57 -18.64 11.47
N SER A 298 -8.89 -18.88 11.60
CA SER A 298 -9.46 -19.94 12.47
C SER A 298 -9.34 -21.33 11.88
N ASN A 299 -9.22 -21.48 10.58
CA ASN A 299 -9.04 -22.75 9.92
C ASN A 299 -7.60 -23.22 10.16
N ASN A 300 -7.43 -24.23 11.05
CA ASN A 300 -6.15 -24.84 11.43
C ASN A 300 -5.32 -25.45 10.27
N ASN A 301 -5.84 -25.51 9.07
CA ASN A 301 -5.06 -25.64 7.85
C ASN A 301 -4.53 -24.27 7.46
N HIS A 302 -3.59 -23.74 8.27
CA HIS A 302 -2.79 -22.60 7.83
C HIS A 302 -2.22 -22.93 6.46
N SER A 303 -2.84 -22.39 5.40
CA SER A 303 -2.29 -22.46 4.05
C SER A 303 -0.91 -21.85 4.17
N VAL A 304 0.11 -22.69 4.09
CA VAL A 304 1.49 -22.22 4.18
C VAL A 304 1.68 -21.32 2.98
N CYS A 305 1.73 -20.01 3.18
CA CYS A 305 1.94 -19.01 2.11
C CYS A 305 3.42 -18.99 1.72
N ASP A 306 3.94 -20.15 1.32
CA ASP A 306 5.36 -20.39 0.99
C ASP A 306 5.65 -20.31 -0.51
N SER A 307 4.62 -20.18 -1.33
CA SER A 307 4.72 -20.09 -2.77
C SER A 307 3.73 -19.08 -3.36
N LEU A 308 3.98 -18.60 -4.57
CA LEU A 308 3.05 -17.72 -5.28
C LEU A 308 1.73 -18.41 -5.56
N GLU A 309 1.78 -19.70 -5.86
CA GLU A 309 0.62 -20.53 -6.14
C GLU A 309 -0.30 -20.59 -4.90
N SER A 310 0.25 -20.87 -3.72
CA SER A 310 -0.53 -20.93 -2.47
C SER A 310 -1.13 -19.56 -2.08
N ILE A 311 -0.42 -18.47 -2.35
CA ILE A 311 -0.93 -17.10 -2.14
C ILE A 311 -2.11 -16.80 -3.08
N LEU A 312 -2.01 -17.16 -4.36
CA LEU A 312 -3.07 -16.94 -5.33
C LEU A 312 -4.31 -17.82 -5.08
N GLU A 313 -4.11 -19.04 -4.61
CA GLU A 313 -5.21 -19.92 -4.18
C GLU A 313 -5.94 -19.35 -2.98
N LEU A 314 -5.19 -18.84 -1.98
CA LEU A 314 -5.75 -18.17 -0.81
C LEU A 314 -6.50 -16.90 -1.19
N ASP A 315 -5.95 -16.05 -2.06
CA ASP A 315 -6.64 -14.85 -2.56
C ASP A 315 -7.98 -15.22 -3.20
N LYS A 316 -7.98 -16.24 -4.07
CA LYS A 316 -9.21 -16.72 -4.72
C LYS A 316 -10.25 -17.23 -3.72
N MET A 317 -9.81 -18.02 -2.73
CA MET A 317 -10.68 -18.53 -1.66
C MET A 317 -11.27 -17.39 -0.82
N ALA A 318 -10.43 -16.43 -0.41
CA ALA A 318 -10.86 -15.29 0.40
C ALA A 318 -11.85 -14.39 -0.35
N ARG A 319 -11.69 -14.20 -1.67
CA ARG A 319 -12.66 -13.49 -2.52
C ARG A 319 -14.00 -14.20 -2.56
N ALA A 320 -14.01 -15.51 -2.76
CA ALA A 320 -15.27 -16.28 -2.76
C ALA A 320 -15.99 -16.17 -1.40
N LEU A 321 -15.24 -16.30 -0.31
CA LEU A 321 -15.76 -16.15 1.04
C LEU A 321 -16.32 -14.74 1.30
N ALA A 322 -15.67 -13.70 0.80
CA ALA A 322 -16.16 -12.32 0.93
C ALA A 322 -17.52 -12.14 0.22
N VAL A 323 -17.69 -12.73 -0.98
CA VAL A 323 -18.97 -12.70 -1.71
C VAL A 323 -20.05 -13.43 -0.91
N GLU A 324 -19.79 -14.63 -0.38
CA GLU A 324 -20.74 -15.37 0.46
C GLU A 324 -21.20 -14.55 1.66
N ILE A 325 -20.25 -13.93 2.38
CA ILE A 325 -20.56 -13.07 3.54
C ILE A 325 -21.41 -11.86 3.15
N ILE A 326 -21.19 -11.27 1.98
CA ILE A 326 -21.98 -10.13 1.49
C ILE A 326 -23.42 -10.58 1.15
N GLU A 327 -23.56 -11.72 0.47
CA GLU A 327 -24.88 -12.28 0.12
C GLU A 327 -25.71 -12.63 1.36
N GLU A 328 -25.10 -13.21 2.40
CA GLU A 328 -25.75 -13.47 3.69
C GLU A 328 -26.29 -12.20 4.37
N ARG A 329 -25.65 -11.05 4.18
CA ARG A 329 -26.05 -9.77 4.77
C ARG A 329 -27.12 -9.03 3.96
N ALA A 330 -27.30 -9.38 2.69
CA ALA A 330 -28.31 -8.80 1.82
C ALA A 330 -29.71 -9.40 2.06
N LEU A 331 -29.80 -10.53 2.77
CA LEU A 331 -31.03 -11.20 3.21
C LEU A 331 -31.45 -10.67 4.59
#